data_d2458742dee00feeed77e61692de89ab
#
_entry.id   d2458742dee00feeed77e61692de89ab
#
_cell.length_a   1.000
_cell.length_b   1.000
_cell.length_c   1.000
_cell.angle_alpha   90.00
_cell.angle_beta   90.00
_cell.angle_gamma   90.00
#
_symmetry.space_group_name_H-M   'P 1'
#
loop_
_entity.id
_entity.type
_entity.pdbx_description
1 polymer ?
#
loop_
_entity_poly.entity_id
_entity_poly.type
_entity_poly.pdbx_seq_one_letter_code
_entity_poly.pdbx_strand_id
1 'polypeptide(L)'
;MRPNPITRLLPFIKTGGHRVSVPRDLNTITTINRDRECSPQSLGINPANIERIWQSVQSYYKTGLHPAIALVIRHKGKIVMSRGLGYSHVGAAGESPNDSSVLATADTPLCLFSGSKAISAMLVHKLAEEGKLNINDRVSKYIPEYASHGKHLTTIHDLLTHKAGIRIMPLSDPSPELMFDFDTVVKILAESPPVGTPKQQQAYHAVTAGYILGEICQRVSGETLPQLLDRILAKPLNCEHFTFGVAAERRHQVAISHATGLDKVPVISKMLHHMLGVSDRDITATINSPEAHDAVIPAANIYCSAEEICRDRK
;
A
#
# COMPACT_ATOMS: atom_id res chain seq x y z
N MET A 1 -15.48 2.71 28.48
CA MET A 1 -15.92 2.12 27.20
C MET A 1 -16.03 0.62 27.36
N ARG A 2 -17.17 -0.01 27.04
CA ARG A 2 -17.29 -1.48 27.08
C ARG A 2 -16.47 -2.06 25.90
N PRO A 3 -15.65 -3.10 26.11
CA PRO A 3 -14.90 -3.71 25.02
C PRO A 3 -15.84 -4.28 23.97
N ASN A 4 -15.48 -4.07 22.70
CA ASN A 4 -16.22 -4.54 21.53
C ASN A 4 -16.40 -6.08 21.62
N PRO A 5 -17.60 -6.64 21.37
CA PRO A 5 -17.86 -8.08 21.46
C PRO A 5 -16.92 -8.93 20.58
N ILE A 6 -16.39 -8.38 19.50
CA ILE A 6 -15.39 -9.05 18.64
C ILE A 6 -14.08 -9.31 19.38
N THR A 7 -13.64 -8.41 20.28
CA THR A 7 -12.40 -8.61 21.07
C THR A 7 -12.56 -9.67 22.15
N ARG A 8 -13.77 -10.03 22.56
CA ARG A 8 -14.05 -11.11 23.52
C ARG A 8 -13.95 -12.52 22.91
N LEU A 9 -14.15 -12.65 21.60
CA LEU A 9 -14.10 -13.96 20.90
C LEU A 9 -12.68 -14.36 20.47
N LEU A 10 -11.74 -13.42 20.37
CA LEU A 10 -10.36 -13.67 19.93
C LEU A 10 -9.56 -14.67 20.81
N PRO A 11 -9.72 -14.75 22.15
CA PRO A 11 -8.99 -15.72 22.96
C PRO A 11 -9.45 -17.17 22.81
N PHE A 12 -10.65 -17.41 22.29
CA PHE A 12 -11.24 -18.75 22.21
C PHE A 12 -11.06 -19.44 20.85
N ILE A 13 -10.58 -18.71 19.85
CA ILE A 13 -10.28 -19.30 18.54
C ILE A 13 -8.83 -19.78 18.60
N LYS A 14 -8.61 -21.04 18.97
CA LYS A 14 -7.34 -21.78 18.71
C LYS A 14 -7.22 -21.99 17.19
N THR A 15 -6.97 -20.94 16.46
CA THR A 15 -6.63 -20.99 15.04
C THR A 15 -5.12 -20.98 14.96
N GLY A 16 -4.54 -22.04 14.41
CA GLY A 16 -3.14 -22.03 13.97
C GLY A 16 -2.93 -20.78 13.11
N GLY A 17 -2.12 -19.86 13.57
CA GLY A 17 -1.84 -18.62 12.86
C GLY A 17 -0.47 -18.12 13.24
N HIS A 18 0.21 -17.51 12.27
CA HIS A 18 1.53 -16.94 12.51
C HIS A 18 1.40 -15.61 13.27
N ARG A 19 2.09 -15.51 14.40
CA ARG A 19 2.21 -14.28 15.15
C ARG A 19 3.68 -13.95 15.35
N VAL A 20 3.99 -12.67 15.39
CA VAL A 20 5.35 -12.22 15.73
C VAL A 20 5.58 -12.37 17.22
N SER A 21 6.84 -12.59 17.61
CA SER A 21 7.25 -12.60 19.01
C SER A 21 7.15 -11.18 19.58
N VAL A 22 6.43 -11.04 20.69
CA VAL A 22 6.22 -9.75 21.36
C VAL A 22 6.98 -9.77 22.70
N PRO A 23 8.01 -8.93 22.89
CA PRO A 23 8.75 -8.88 24.14
C PRO A 23 7.87 -8.28 25.26
N ARG A 24 8.22 -8.59 26.51
CA ARG A 24 7.53 -8.05 27.70
C ARG A 24 7.66 -6.53 27.80
N ASP A 25 8.86 -6.03 27.54
CA ASP A 25 9.14 -4.59 27.51
C ASP A 25 9.23 -4.10 26.06
N LEU A 26 8.23 -3.36 25.62
CA LEU A 26 8.21 -2.79 24.26
C LEU A 26 9.21 -1.64 24.07
N ASN A 27 9.78 -1.07 25.14
CA ASN A 27 10.79 -0.02 25.01
C ASN A 27 12.06 -0.56 24.34
N THR A 28 12.36 -1.85 24.52
CA THR A 28 13.54 -2.49 23.90
C THR A 28 13.47 -2.56 22.37
N ILE A 29 12.26 -2.44 21.81
CA ILE A 29 12.00 -2.49 20.37
C ILE A 29 11.29 -1.23 19.85
N THR A 30 11.32 -0.15 20.62
CA THR A 30 10.79 1.16 20.25
C THR A 30 11.92 2.07 19.82
N THR A 31 11.75 2.71 18.66
CA THR A 31 12.61 3.78 18.17
C THR A 31 11.87 5.11 18.21
N ILE A 32 12.51 6.18 18.63
CA ILE A 32 11.94 7.52 18.69
C ILE A 32 12.91 8.49 18.03
N ASN A 33 12.46 9.22 17.02
CA ASN A 33 13.24 10.29 16.42
C ASN A 33 13.03 11.60 17.21
N ARG A 34 13.77 11.74 18.32
CA ARG A 34 13.62 12.86 19.26
C ARG A 34 13.99 14.22 18.64
N ASP A 35 14.90 14.23 17.67
CA ASP A 35 15.35 15.46 17.02
C ASP A 35 14.27 16.04 16.10
N ARG A 36 13.32 15.19 15.68
CA ARG A 36 12.18 15.57 14.83
C ARG A 36 10.91 15.89 15.62
N GLU A 37 10.71 15.25 16.79
CA GLU A 37 9.53 15.50 17.61
C GLU A 37 9.61 16.88 18.28
N CYS A 38 8.70 17.79 17.97
CA CYS A 38 8.52 19.02 18.72
C CYS A 38 7.65 18.80 19.96
N SER A 39 7.81 19.69 20.97
CA SER A 39 6.95 19.66 22.15
C SER A 39 5.47 19.83 21.77
N PRO A 40 4.58 18.90 22.13
CA PRO A 40 3.14 19.03 21.86
C PRO A 40 2.53 20.29 22.46
N GLN A 41 3.01 20.74 23.65
CA GLN A 41 2.53 21.93 24.32
C GLN A 41 2.76 23.19 23.48
N SER A 42 3.88 23.27 22.73
CA SER A 42 4.18 24.42 21.86
C SER A 42 3.15 24.61 20.75
N LEU A 43 2.35 23.59 20.49
CA LEU A 43 1.28 23.56 19.47
C LEU A 43 -0.13 23.56 20.08
N GLY A 44 -0.24 23.73 21.39
CA GLY A 44 -1.51 23.70 22.12
C GLY A 44 -2.07 22.30 22.32
N ILE A 45 -1.25 21.24 22.19
CA ILE A 45 -1.67 19.86 22.39
C ILE A 45 -1.26 19.39 23.79
N ASN A 46 -2.19 18.77 24.52
CA ASN A 46 -1.85 18.13 25.79
C ASN A 46 -0.98 16.87 25.50
N PRO A 47 0.23 16.79 26.07
CA PRO A 47 1.14 15.64 25.90
C PRO A 47 0.51 14.30 26.24
N ALA A 48 -0.37 14.27 27.25
CA ALA A 48 -1.08 13.06 27.61
C ALA A 48 -1.95 12.48 26.47
N ASN A 49 -2.38 13.33 25.52
CA ASN A 49 -3.13 12.86 24.35
C ASN A 49 -2.20 12.14 23.36
N ILE A 50 -0.99 12.67 23.16
CA ILE A 50 0.03 12.05 22.32
C ILE A 50 0.45 10.70 22.91
N GLU A 51 0.67 10.65 24.22
CA GLU A 51 1.03 9.41 24.90
C GLU A 51 -0.10 8.36 24.82
N ARG A 52 -1.36 8.76 24.96
CA ARG A 52 -2.51 7.84 24.77
C ARG A 52 -2.58 7.25 23.36
N ILE A 53 -2.22 8.03 22.32
CA ILE A 53 -2.13 7.49 20.95
C ILE A 53 -1.03 6.42 20.92
N TRP A 54 0.16 6.71 21.48
CA TRP A 54 1.25 5.75 21.50
C TRP A 54 0.89 4.46 22.26
N GLN A 55 0.24 4.57 23.41
CA GLN A 55 -0.27 3.42 24.16
C GLN A 55 -1.25 2.57 23.34
N SER A 56 -2.07 3.20 22.50
CA SER A 56 -2.96 2.48 21.57
C SER A 56 -2.17 1.72 20.52
N VAL A 57 -1.11 2.30 19.97
CA VAL A 57 -0.19 1.63 19.03
C VAL A 57 0.50 0.44 19.68
N GLN A 58 1.00 0.62 20.90
CA GLN A 58 1.61 -0.48 21.68
C GLN A 58 0.61 -1.60 21.96
N SER A 59 -0.64 -1.26 22.29
CA SER A 59 -1.70 -2.24 22.49
C SER A 59 -2.05 -3.00 21.21
N TYR A 60 -1.98 -2.32 20.08
CA TYR A 60 -2.16 -2.94 18.76
C TYR A 60 -1.01 -3.88 18.42
N TYR A 61 0.25 -3.47 18.64
CA TYR A 61 1.42 -4.33 18.45
C TYR A 61 1.37 -5.60 19.32
N LYS A 62 0.87 -5.49 20.57
CA LYS A 62 0.71 -6.63 21.49
C LYS A 62 -0.21 -7.73 20.97
N THR A 63 -1.00 -7.48 19.93
CA THR A 63 -1.77 -8.53 19.27
C THR A 63 -0.89 -9.57 18.58
N GLY A 64 0.38 -9.25 18.30
CA GLY A 64 1.31 -10.10 17.58
C GLY A 64 1.02 -10.23 16.08
N LEU A 65 0.19 -9.35 15.52
CA LEU A 65 -0.20 -9.38 14.11
C LEU A 65 0.67 -8.47 13.23
N HIS A 66 1.56 -7.68 13.81
CA HIS A 66 2.37 -6.71 13.08
C HIS A 66 3.85 -6.88 13.46
N PRO A 67 4.75 -7.22 12.52
CA PRO A 67 6.19 -7.29 12.79
C PRO A 67 6.80 -5.91 13.05
N ALA A 68 6.26 -4.89 12.38
CA ALA A 68 6.67 -3.50 12.53
C ALA A 68 5.48 -2.55 12.44
N ILE A 69 5.56 -1.43 13.16
CA ILE A 69 4.67 -0.29 13.01
C ILE A 69 5.54 0.97 12.95
N ALA A 70 5.39 1.77 11.90
CA ALA A 70 5.98 3.10 11.79
C ALA A 70 4.87 4.14 11.86
N LEU A 71 5.01 5.15 12.71
CA LEU A 71 4.00 6.20 12.90
C LEU A 71 4.62 7.58 12.93
N VAL A 72 4.09 8.46 12.09
CA VAL A 72 4.37 9.89 12.12
C VAL A 72 3.06 10.67 12.26
N ILE A 73 3.03 11.63 13.17
CA ILE A 73 1.90 12.54 13.34
C ILE A 73 2.40 13.96 13.18
N ARG A 74 1.75 14.72 12.29
CA ARG A 74 1.97 16.16 12.12
C ARG A 74 0.76 16.95 12.62
N HIS A 75 1.05 18.11 13.19
CA HIS A 75 0.06 19.13 13.53
C HIS A 75 0.61 20.51 13.18
N LYS A 76 -0.15 21.29 12.42
CA LYS A 76 0.29 22.61 11.93
C LYS A 76 1.67 22.56 11.24
N GLY A 77 1.91 21.54 10.40
CA GLY A 77 3.16 21.35 9.67
C GLY A 77 4.35 20.85 10.51
N LYS A 78 4.21 20.66 11.83
CA LYS A 78 5.27 20.18 12.72
C LYS A 78 5.01 18.75 13.18
N ILE A 79 6.07 17.97 13.32
CA ILE A 79 6.00 16.59 13.79
C ILE A 79 5.86 16.58 15.31
N VAL A 80 4.80 15.96 15.82
CA VAL A 80 4.55 15.74 17.25
C VAL A 80 4.80 14.31 17.68
N MET A 81 4.92 13.38 16.71
CA MET A 81 5.30 12.00 16.94
C MET A 81 6.02 11.46 15.70
N SER A 82 7.18 10.81 15.89
CA SER A 82 7.97 10.13 14.86
C SER A 82 8.61 8.90 15.48
N ARG A 83 7.95 7.74 15.38
CA ARG A 83 8.31 6.53 16.14
C ARG A 83 8.16 5.27 15.31
N GLY A 84 9.01 4.30 15.60
CA GLY A 84 8.92 2.93 15.12
C GLY A 84 8.74 1.96 16.28
N LEU A 85 8.11 0.82 16.02
CA LEU A 85 7.90 -0.26 16.99
C LEU A 85 8.02 -1.60 16.28
N GLY A 86 8.86 -2.49 16.81
CA GLY A 86 9.12 -3.81 16.23
C GLY A 86 10.30 -3.84 15.26
N TYR A 87 10.33 -4.81 14.36
CA TYR A 87 11.45 -5.09 13.49
C TYR A 87 11.07 -4.99 12.01
N SER A 88 11.84 -4.22 11.24
CA SER A 88 11.73 -4.15 9.78
C SER A 88 12.28 -5.40 9.10
N HIS A 89 13.31 -6.00 9.69
CA HIS A 89 13.88 -7.25 9.26
C HIS A 89 13.93 -8.21 10.45
N VAL A 90 13.26 -9.32 10.31
CA VAL A 90 13.23 -10.45 11.24
C VAL A 90 13.16 -11.71 10.38
N GLY A 91 13.55 -12.86 10.90
CA GLY A 91 13.39 -14.15 10.23
C GLY A 91 11.94 -14.44 9.84
N ALA A 92 11.63 -15.65 9.43
CA ALA A 92 10.28 -16.02 9.03
C ALA A 92 9.23 -15.69 10.11
N ALA A 93 7.98 -15.48 9.70
CA ALA A 93 6.90 -15.19 10.65
C ALA A 93 6.79 -16.29 11.70
N GLY A 94 6.89 -15.90 12.98
CA GLY A 94 6.92 -16.83 14.12
C GLY A 94 8.33 -17.13 14.66
N GLU A 95 9.39 -16.76 13.96
CA GLU A 95 10.74 -16.83 14.49
C GLU A 95 10.99 -15.72 15.51
N SER A 96 11.85 -16.01 16.50
CA SER A 96 12.30 -15.01 17.45
C SER A 96 13.34 -14.11 16.79
N PRO A 97 13.33 -12.79 17.12
CA PRO A 97 14.41 -11.91 16.71
C PRO A 97 15.78 -12.42 17.15
N ASN A 98 16.78 -12.16 16.34
CA ASN A 98 18.18 -12.53 16.56
C ASN A 98 19.10 -11.34 16.28
N ASP A 99 20.43 -11.54 16.34
CA ASP A 99 21.42 -10.48 16.18
C ASP A 99 21.41 -9.81 14.79
N SER A 100 20.80 -10.44 13.78
CA SER A 100 20.63 -9.85 12.44
C SER A 100 19.30 -9.09 12.27
N SER A 101 18.44 -9.08 13.28
CA SER A 101 17.16 -8.38 13.23
C SER A 101 17.35 -6.86 13.30
N VAL A 102 16.65 -6.12 12.44
CA VAL A 102 16.75 -4.66 12.32
C VAL A 102 15.49 -4.02 12.89
N LEU A 103 15.65 -3.09 13.83
CA LEU A 103 14.52 -2.33 14.38
C LEU A 103 13.89 -1.44 13.30
N ALA A 104 12.57 -1.37 13.33
CA ALA A 104 11.83 -0.41 12.51
C ALA A 104 11.96 1.00 13.08
N THR A 105 12.06 1.97 12.19
CA THR A 105 12.03 3.41 12.49
C THR A 105 10.89 4.09 11.74
N ALA A 106 10.62 5.36 12.04
CA ALA A 106 9.68 6.15 11.24
C ALA A 106 10.15 6.38 9.79
N ASP A 107 11.47 6.24 9.55
CA ASP A 107 12.09 6.40 8.24
C ASP A 107 12.26 5.06 7.49
N THR A 108 11.90 3.93 8.10
CA THR A 108 11.94 2.62 7.43
C THR A 108 10.95 2.60 6.26
N PRO A 109 11.41 2.32 5.03
CA PRO A 109 10.52 2.19 3.88
C PRO A 109 9.67 0.92 4.00
N LEU A 110 8.37 1.05 3.73
CA LEU A 110 7.42 -0.05 3.75
C LEU A 110 6.67 -0.10 2.42
N CYS A 111 6.30 -1.30 1.99
CA CYS A 111 5.37 -1.48 0.89
C CYS A 111 3.98 -0.97 1.33
N LEU A 112 3.42 -0.02 0.58
CA LEU A 112 2.10 0.54 0.89
C LEU A 112 0.95 -0.39 0.51
N PHE A 113 1.21 -1.46 -0.23
CA PHE A 113 0.14 -2.28 -0.81
C PHE A 113 -0.95 -1.40 -1.43
N SER A 114 -2.21 -1.62 -1.11
CA SER A 114 -3.33 -0.83 -1.64
C SER A 114 -3.32 0.66 -1.27
N GLY A 115 -2.47 1.10 -0.33
CA GLY A 115 -2.19 2.52 -0.11
C GLY A 115 -1.60 3.20 -1.35
N SER A 116 -0.91 2.44 -2.21
CA SER A 116 -0.39 2.89 -3.51
C SER A 116 -1.45 3.51 -4.41
N LYS A 117 -2.71 3.04 -4.31
CA LYS A 117 -3.82 3.57 -5.12
C LYS A 117 -4.08 5.05 -4.87
N ALA A 118 -3.97 5.50 -3.62
CA ALA A 118 -4.14 6.92 -3.30
C ALA A 118 -3.07 7.77 -3.99
N ILE A 119 -1.84 7.29 -4.00
CA ILE A 119 -0.72 7.99 -4.66
C ILE A 119 -0.90 7.97 -6.19
N SER A 120 -1.25 6.82 -6.77
CA SER A 120 -1.55 6.74 -8.21
C SER A 120 -2.72 7.66 -8.60
N ALA A 121 -3.75 7.76 -7.76
CA ALA A 121 -4.84 8.71 -7.97
C ALA A 121 -4.36 10.17 -7.90
N MET A 122 -3.41 10.50 -7.00
CA MET A 122 -2.81 11.85 -6.95
C MET A 122 -2.07 12.19 -8.26
N LEU A 123 -1.37 11.22 -8.88
CA LEU A 123 -0.74 11.44 -10.19
C LEU A 123 -1.78 11.79 -11.26
N VAL A 124 -2.90 11.05 -11.30
CA VAL A 124 -4.02 11.34 -12.22
C VAL A 124 -4.58 12.74 -11.99
N HIS A 125 -4.86 13.10 -10.73
CA HIS A 125 -5.39 14.42 -10.39
C HIS A 125 -4.40 15.54 -10.71
N LYS A 126 -3.09 15.30 -10.53
CA LYS A 126 -2.07 16.30 -10.88
C LYS A 126 -1.99 16.52 -12.39
N LEU A 127 -2.08 15.47 -13.19
CA LEU A 127 -2.15 15.60 -14.65
C LEU A 127 -3.44 16.27 -15.10
N ALA A 128 -4.55 16.08 -14.37
CA ALA A 128 -5.80 16.82 -14.63
C ALA A 128 -5.64 18.32 -14.30
N GLU A 129 -4.99 18.65 -13.18
CA GLU A 129 -4.66 20.05 -12.81
C GLU A 129 -3.75 20.72 -13.85
N GLU A 130 -2.80 19.95 -14.43
CA GLU A 130 -1.92 20.39 -15.52
C GLU A 130 -2.65 20.49 -16.88
N GLY A 131 -3.95 20.17 -16.95
CA GLY A 131 -4.76 20.23 -18.18
C GLY A 131 -4.44 19.12 -19.19
N LYS A 132 -3.68 18.09 -18.82
CA LYS A 132 -3.27 16.99 -19.71
C LYS A 132 -4.37 15.94 -19.91
N LEU A 133 -5.30 15.83 -18.98
CA LEU A 133 -6.46 14.95 -19.04
C LEU A 133 -7.66 15.57 -18.29
N ASN A 134 -8.86 15.01 -18.51
CA ASN A 134 -10.02 15.29 -17.69
C ASN A 134 -10.54 13.97 -17.09
N ILE A 135 -10.81 13.94 -15.78
CA ILE A 135 -11.28 12.73 -15.11
C ILE A 135 -12.61 12.20 -15.64
N ASN A 136 -13.41 13.05 -16.30
CA ASN A 136 -14.66 12.66 -16.95
C ASN A 136 -14.46 12.18 -18.40
N ASP A 137 -13.24 12.27 -18.94
CA ASP A 137 -12.95 11.73 -20.27
C ASP A 137 -13.10 10.21 -20.28
N ARG A 138 -13.49 9.68 -21.44
CA ARG A 138 -13.53 8.24 -21.68
C ARG A 138 -12.10 7.69 -21.69
N VAL A 139 -11.92 6.52 -21.11
CA VAL A 139 -10.63 5.80 -21.13
C VAL A 139 -10.17 5.59 -22.58
N SER A 140 -11.10 5.27 -23.49
CA SER A 140 -10.82 5.04 -24.89
C SER A 140 -10.30 6.27 -25.67
N LYS A 141 -10.38 7.47 -25.11
CA LYS A 141 -9.73 8.66 -25.65
C LYS A 141 -8.20 8.55 -25.61
N TYR A 142 -7.69 7.88 -24.57
CA TYR A 142 -6.26 7.72 -24.28
C TYR A 142 -5.75 6.32 -24.64
N ILE A 143 -6.62 5.31 -24.50
CA ILE A 143 -6.36 3.90 -24.78
C ILE A 143 -7.49 3.44 -25.75
N PRO A 144 -7.35 3.67 -27.07
CA PRO A 144 -8.42 3.36 -28.05
C PRO A 144 -8.89 1.91 -27.99
N GLU A 145 -7.98 0.97 -27.78
CA GLU A 145 -8.23 -0.48 -27.66
C GLU A 145 -9.15 -0.83 -26.47
N TYR A 146 -9.22 0.02 -25.47
CA TYR A 146 -10.13 -0.15 -24.33
C TYR A 146 -11.61 -0.02 -24.69
N ALA A 147 -11.94 0.54 -25.87
CA ALA A 147 -13.33 0.67 -26.33
C ALA A 147 -14.03 -0.66 -26.57
N SER A 148 -13.26 -1.77 -26.67
CA SER A 148 -13.77 -3.11 -26.97
C SER A 148 -14.80 -3.60 -25.92
N HIS A 149 -15.64 -4.55 -26.35
CA HIS A 149 -16.58 -5.28 -25.49
C HIS A 149 -17.49 -4.39 -24.61
N GLY A 150 -17.95 -3.25 -25.16
CA GLY A 150 -18.90 -2.37 -24.46
C GLY A 150 -18.27 -1.43 -23.42
N LYS A 151 -16.93 -1.39 -23.30
CA LYS A 151 -16.24 -0.50 -22.36
C LYS A 151 -16.06 0.94 -22.86
N HIS A 152 -16.50 1.26 -24.09
CA HIS A 152 -16.31 2.56 -24.75
C HIS A 152 -16.87 3.77 -23.98
N LEU A 153 -17.79 3.57 -23.04
CA LEU A 153 -18.37 4.63 -22.20
C LEU A 153 -17.68 4.77 -20.83
N THR A 154 -16.74 3.88 -20.50
CA THR A 154 -16.03 3.94 -19.22
C THR A 154 -15.14 5.19 -19.17
N THR A 155 -15.23 5.93 -18.07
CA THR A 155 -14.45 7.15 -17.81
C THR A 155 -13.30 6.88 -16.85
N ILE A 156 -12.33 7.81 -16.78
CA ILE A 156 -11.29 7.80 -15.75
C ILE A 156 -11.93 7.85 -14.34
N HIS A 157 -13.00 8.62 -14.18
CA HIS A 157 -13.77 8.67 -12.94
C HIS A 157 -14.33 7.29 -12.54
N ASP A 158 -14.80 6.49 -13.51
CA ASP A 158 -15.31 5.13 -13.21
C ASP A 158 -14.18 4.20 -12.72
N LEU A 159 -12.95 4.36 -13.22
CA LEU A 159 -11.78 3.65 -12.71
C LEU A 159 -11.45 4.06 -11.28
N LEU A 160 -11.35 5.38 -11.02
CA LEU A 160 -11.04 5.93 -9.70
C LEU A 160 -12.09 5.56 -8.64
N THR A 161 -13.35 5.40 -9.05
CA THR A 161 -14.47 5.04 -8.15
C THR A 161 -14.84 3.57 -8.14
N HIS A 162 -14.01 2.72 -8.78
CA HIS A 162 -14.23 1.27 -8.85
C HIS A 162 -15.54 0.84 -9.54
N LYS A 163 -15.95 1.58 -10.57
CA LYS A 163 -17.17 1.34 -11.36
C LYS A 163 -16.88 0.93 -12.82
N ALA A 164 -15.62 0.68 -13.16
CA ALA A 164 -15.23 0.37 -14.55
C ALA A 164 -15.57 -1.06 -15.01
N GLY A 165 -16.02 -1.93 -14.11
CA GLY A 165 -16.39 -3.32 -14.44
C GLY A 165 -15.22 -4.28 -14.66
N ILE A 166 -13.97 -3.87 -14.40
CA ILE A 166 -12.76 -4.70 -14.54
C ILE A 166 -12.23 -5.17 -13.17
N ARG A 167 -13.10 -5.65 -12.32
CA ARG A 167 -12.80 -5.94 -10.88
C ARG A 167 -11.78 -7.04 -10.64
N ILE A 168 -11.56 -7.94 -11.59
CA ILE A 168 -10.60 -9.05 -11.51
C ILE A 168 -9.84 -9.15 -12.83
N MET A 169 -8.70 -9.86 -12.81
CA MET A 169 -8.00 -10.22 -14.04
C MET A 169 -8.88 -11.20 -14.84
N PRO A 170 -9.13 -10.93 -16.13
CA PRO A 170 -10.04 -11.74 -16.95
C PRO A 170 -9.36 -13.02 -17.49
N LEU A 171 -8.68 -13.74 -16.62
CA LEU A 171 -7.98 -15.00 -16.91
C LEU A 171 -8.47 -16.08 -15.95
N SER A 172 -8.47 -17.33 -16.39
CA SER A 172 -8.91 -18.46 -15.56
C SER A 172 -7.94 -18.75 -14.41
N ASP A 173 -6.64 -18.57 -14.64
CA ASP A 173 -5.56 -18.83 -13.68
C ASP A 173 -4.40 -17.85 -13.93
N PRO A 174 -4.51 -16.60 -13.49
CA PRO A 174 -3.44 -15.63 -13.65
C PRO A 174 -2.27 -15.99 -12.72
N SER A 175 -1.08 -16.13 -13.27
CA SER A 175 0.12 -16.30 -12.45
C SER A 175 0.49 -14.97 -11.74
N PRO A 176 1.08 -15.01 -10.53
CA PRO A 176 1.54 -13.82 -9.83
C PRO A 176 2.54 -12.99 -10.65
N GLU A 177 3.39 -13.66 -11.44
CA GLU A 177 4.43 -13.05 -12.27
C GLU A 177 3.85 -12.18 -13.39
N LEU A 178 2.63 -12.50 -13.83
CA LEU A 178 1.93 -11.65 -14.81
C LEU A 178 1.80 -10.21 -14.35
N MET A 179 1.65 -9.97 -13.04
CA MET A 179 1.55 -8.62 -12.48
C MET A 179 2.83 -7.79 -12.67
N PHE A 180 3.96 -8.42 -13.01
CA PHE A 180 5.23 -7.74 -13.25
C PHE A 180 5.37 -7.23 -14.68
N ASP A 181 4.57 -7.76 -15.61
CA ASP A 181 4.53 -7.35 -17.01
C ASP A 181 3.41 -6.31 -17.22
N PHE A 182 3.76 -5.05 -16.99
CA PHE A 182 2.82 -3.94 -17.05
C PHE A 182 2.08 -3.86 -18.40
N ASP A 183 2.82 -3.98 -19.52
CA ASP A 183 2.27 -3.81 -20.86
C ASP A 183 1.31 -4.95 -21.23
N THR A 184 1.69 -6.18 -20.87
CA THR A 184 0.81 -7.36 -21.09
C THR A 184 -0.46 -7.24 -20.25
N VAL A 185 -0.39 -6.80 -19.00
CA VAL A 185 -1.59 -6.59 -18.16
C VAL A 185 -2.49 -5.51 -18.75
N VAL A 186 -1.94 -4.38 -19.17
CA VAL A 186 -2.71 -3.30 -19.83
C VAL A 186 -3.41 -3.82 -21.06
N LYS A 187 -2.72 -4.56 -21.93
CA LYS A 187 -3.28 -5.16 -23.14
C LYS A 187 -4.42 -6.11 -22.82
N ILE A 188 -4.24 -7.04 -21.90
CA ILE A 188 -5.28 -8.00 -21.47
C ILE A 188 -6.53 -7.23 -20.99
N LEU A 189 -6.36 -6.23 -20.13
CA LEU A 189 -7.48 -5.46 -19.57
C LEU A 189 -8.18 -4.59 -20.62
N ALA A 190 -7.43 -4.05 -21.58
CA ALA A 190 -7.99 -3.25 -22.66
C ALA A 190 -8.80 -4.11 -23.65
N GLU A 191 -8.32 -5.29 -24.00
CA GLU A 191 -8.91 -6.15 -25.04
C GLU A 191 -9.98 -7.12 -24.50
N SER A 192 -10.04 -7.38 -23.19
CA SER A 192 -10.99 -8.32 -22.61
C SER A 192 -12.35 -7.72 -22.28
N PRO A 193 -13.42 -8.54 -22.25
CA PRO A 193 -14.72 -8.09 -21.79
C PRO A 193 -14.71 -7.70 -20.31
N PRO A 194 -15.59 -6.77 -19.88
CA PRO A 194 -15.73 -6.47 -18.46
C PRO A 194 -16.32 -7.68 -17.73
N VAL A 195 -15.89 -7.89 -16.48
CA VAL A 195 -16.38 -8.96 -15.60
C VAL A 195 -17.65 -8.54 -14.85
N GLY A 196 -17.95 -7.26 -14.81
CA GLY A 196 -19.16 -6.68 -14.23
C GLY A 196 -19.74 -5.65 -15.18
N THR A 197 -20.95 -5.16 -14.89
CA THR A 197 -21.58 -4.12 -15.70
C THR A 197 -20.97 -2.74 -15.37
N PRO A 198 -20.22 -2.12 -16.31
CA PRO A 198 -19.65 -0.81 -16.08
C PRO A 198 -20.71 0.21 -15.64
N LYS A 199 -20.36 1.11 -14.72
CA LYS A 199 -21.21 2.17 -14.14
C LYS A 199 -22.36 1.70 -13.23
N GLN A 200 -22.84 0.47 -13.35
CA GLN A 200 -23.99 -0.02 -12.57
C GLN A 200 -23.56 -0.61 -11.21
N GLN A 201 -22.38 -1.21 -11.14
CA GLN A 201 -21.90 -1.87 -9.95
C GLN A 201 -20.57 -1.27 -9.49
N GLN A 202 -20.49 -0.92 -8.22
CA GLN A 202 -19.23 -0.59 -7.56
C GLN A 202 -18.64 -1.85 -6.97
N ALA A 203 -17.46 -2.24 -7.42
CA ALA A 203 -16.74 -3.40 -6.91
C ALA A 203 -15.25 -3.09 -6.87
N TYR A 204 -14.59 -3.37 -5.77
CA TYR A 204 -13.18 -3.06 -5.60
C TYR A 204 -12.31 -3.69 -6.70
N HIS A 205 -11.58 -2.85 -7.43
CA HIS A 205 -10.61 -3.25 -8.44
C HIS A 205 -9.24 -3.33 -7.76
N ALA A 206 -8.90 -4.53 -7.28
CA ALA A 206 -7.73 -4.71 -6.40
C ALA A 206 -6.41 -4.24 -7.04
N VAL A 207 -6.19 -4.57 -8.32
CA VAL A 207 -4.99 -4.19 -9.06
C VAL A 207 -5.29 -3.58 -10.43
N THR A 208 -6.34 -4.04 -11.08
CA THR A 208 -6.64 -3.80 -12.51
C THR A 208 -6.80 -2.33 -12.88
N ALA A 209 -7.55 -1.56 -12.09
CA ALA A 209 -7.74 -0.13 -12.37
C ALA A 209 -6.42 0.66 -12.33
N GLY A 210 -5.47 0.23 -11.48
CA GLY A 210 -4.16 0.88 -11.38
C GLY A 210 -3.37 0.83 -12.68
N TYR A 211 -3.37 -0.30 -13.37
CA TYR A 211 -2.68 -0.46 -14.65
C TYR A 211 -3.27 0.46 -15.73
N ILE A 212 -4.59 0.50 -15.86
CA ILE A 212 -5.24 1.36 -16.85
C ILE A 212 -5.03 2.85 -16.53
N LEU A 213 -5.14 3.25 -15.25
CA LEU A 213 -4.83 4.62 -14.82
C LEU A 213 -3.36 4.97 -15.05
N GLY A 214 -2.47 4.04 -14.74
CA GLY A 214 -1.03 4.20 -14.98
C GLY A 214 -0.71 4.39 -16.45
N GLU A 215 -1.28 3.58 -17.33
CA GLU A 215 -1.11 3.70 -18.77
C GLU A 215 -1.61 5.04 -19.30
N ILE A 216 -2.78 5.51 -18.84
CA ILE A 216 -3.26 6.85 -19.18
C ILE A 216 -2.24 7.91 -18.79
N CYS A 217 -1.73 7.81 -17.54
CA CYS A 217 -0.73 8.75 -17.04
C CYS A 217 0.52 8.78 -17.93
N GLN A 218 1.05 7.62 -18.32
CA GLN A 218 2.22 7.52 -19.19
C GLN A 218 1.94 8.12 -20.57
N ARG A 219 0.82 7.77 -21.20
CA ARG A 219 0.45 8.30 -22.56
C ARG A 219 0.29 9.82 -22.59
N VAL A 220 -0.32 10.41 -21.57
CA VAL A 220 -0.55 11.87 -21.55
C VAL A 220 0.65 12.69 -21.10
N SER A 221 1.55 12.10 -20.30
CA SER A 221 2.74 12.80 -19.81
C SER A 221 3.96 12.59 -20.71
N GLY A 222 4.06 11.45 -21.39
CA GLY A 222 5.28 10.99 -22.07
C GLY A 222 6.38 10.50 -21.10
N GLU A 223 6.04 10.33 -19.81
CA GLU A 223 6.95 9.88 -18.75
C GLU A 223 6.55 8.49 -18.26
N THR A 224 7.52 7.68 -17.80
CA THR A 224 7.20 6.47 -17.06
C THR A 224 6.58 6.81 -15.70
N LEU A 225 5.82 5.88 -15.10
CA LEU A 225 5.24 6.10 -13.77
C LEU A 225 6.25 6.44 -12.67
N PRO A 226 7.44 5.78 -12.61
CA PRO A 226 8.48 6.19 -11.67
C PRO A 226 8.98 7.62 -11.90
N GLN A 227 9.19 8.04 -13.16
CA GLN A 227 9.61 9.42 -13.50
C GLN A 227 8.53 10.42 -13.10
N LEU A 228 7.26 10.10 -13.36
CA LEU A 228 6.11 10.94 -13.02
C LEU A 228 5.97 11.11 -11.50
N LEU A 229 6.11 10.02 -10.74
CA LEU A 229 6.08 10.03 -9.28
C LEU A 229 7.22 10.90 -8.71
N ASP A 230 8.42 10.72 -9.25
CA ASP A 230 9.60 11.49 -8.86
C ASP A 230 9.41 13.00 -9.10
N ARG A 231 8.93 13.39 -10.30
CA ARG A 231 8.68 14.79 -10.66
C ARG A 231 7.56 15.43 -9.83
N ILE A 232 6.46 14.69 -9.62
CA ILE A 232 5.26 15.27 -8.99
C ILE A 232 5.36 15.28 -7.47
N LEU A 233 5.93 14.24 -6.87
CA LEU A 233 5.90 14.03 -5.41
C LEU A 233 7.30 13.90 -4.80
N ALA A 234 8.12 12.95 -5.23
CA ALA A 234 9.36 12.63 -4.51
C ALA A 234 10.34 13.81 -4.45
N LYS A 235 10.71 14.40 -5.59
CA LYS A 235 11.60 15.57 -5.63
C LYS A 235 11.02 16.79 -4.92
N PRO A 236 9.77 17.25 -5.22
CA PRO A 236 9.22 18.42 -4.56
C PRO A 236 9.05 18.30 -3.05
N LEU A 237 8.89 17.07 -2.54
CA LEU A 237 8.77 16.79 -1.10
C LEU A 237 10.11 16.35 -0.48
N ASN A 238 11.18 16.28 -1.28
CA ASN A 238 12.50 15.80 -0.86
C ASN A 238 12.40 14.41 -0.19
N CYS A 239 11.68 13.48 -0.86
CA CYS A 239 11.55 12.10 -0.44
C CYS A 239 12.66 11.26 -1.06
N GLU A 240 13.20 10.34 -0.27
CA GLU A 240 14.30 9.47 -0.69
C GLU A 240 13.79 8.08 -1.11
N HIS A 241 12.77 7.57 -0.42
CA HIS A 241 12.25 6.21 -0.58
C HIS A 241 10.92 6.14 -1.32
N PHE A 242 10.37 7.28 -1.73
CA PHE A 242 9.05 7.34 -2.35
C PHE A 242 9.13 6.93 -3.83
N THR A 243 8.92 5.64 -4.11
CA THR A 243 9.12 5.05 -5.44
C THR A 243 8.16 3.92 -5.74
N PHE A 244 7.92 3.63 -7.03
CA PHE A 244 7.41 2.33 -7.48
C PHE A 244 8.57 1.34 -7.51
N GLY A 245 8.36 0.17 -6.89
CA GLY A 245 9.43 -0.81 -6.75
C GLY A 245 10.60 -0.32 -5.90
N VAL A 246 11.70 -1.04 -5.93
CA VAL A 246 12.90 -0.74 -5.12
C VAL A 246 14.15 -1.11 -5.90
N ALA A 247 15.01 -0.15 -6.16
CA ALA A 247 16.31 -0.39 -6.80
C ALA A 247 17.16 -1.41 -6.02
N ALA A 248 17.89 -2.25 -6.73
CA ALA A 248 18.57 -3.42 -6.16
C ALA A 248 19.49 -3.06 -4.96
N GLU A 249 20.21 -1.95 -5.05
CA GLU A 249 21.12 -1.46 -4.01
C GLU A 249 20.41 -0.97 -2.75
N ARG A 250 19.08 -0.73 -2.81
CA ARG A 250 18.27 -0.22 -1.69
C ARG A 250 17.33 -1.25 -1.08
N ARG A 251 17.24 -2.46 -1.63
CA ARG A 251 16.35 -3.53 -1.16
C ARG A 251 16.58 -3.92 0.29
N HIS A 252 17.84 -3.85 0.74
CA HIS A 252 18.21 -4.13 2.13
C HIS A 252 17.68 -3.13 3.16
N GLN A 253 17.17 -1.96 2.71
CA GLN A 253 16.59 -0.93 3.58
C GLN A 253 15.08 -1.12 3.79
N VAL A 254 14.43 -1.86 2.90
CA VAL A 254 12.96 -2.00 2.88
C VAL A 254 12.51 -3.08 3.86
N ALA A 255 11.51 -2.77 4.66
CA ALA A 255 10.94 -3.75 5.58
C ALA A 255 10.37 -4.97 4.85
N ILE A 256 10.65 -6.16 5.38
CA ILE A 256 10.13 -7.42 4.85
C ILE A 256 8.65 -7.56 5.23
N SER A 257 7.82 -7.86 4.23
CA SER A 257 6.40 -8.15 4.44
C SER A 257 6.21 -9.59 4.92
N HIS A 258 5.39 -9.79 5.95
CA HIS A 258 5.10 -11.11 6.51
C HIS A 258 3.61 -11.41 6.51
N ALA A 259 3.23 -12.63 6.16
CA ALA A 259 1.89 -13.15 6.37
C ALA A 259 1.71 -13.48 7.86
N THR A 260 0.82 -12.76 8.53
CA THR A 260 0.48 -12.94 9.93
C THR A 260 -1.03 -13.15 10.10
N GLY A 261 -1.45 -13.63 11.27
CA GLY A 261 -2.86 -13.88 11.56
C GLY A 261 -3.29 -15.31 11.29
N LEU A 262 -4.54 -15.51 10.92
CA LEU A 262 -5.12 -16.83 10.74
C LEU A 262 -4.62 -17.50 9.46
N ASP A 263 -4.20 -18.75 9.55
CA ASP A 263 -3.71 -19.54 8.40
C ASP A 263 -4.76 -19.72 7.29
N LYS A 264 -6.03 -19.76 7.65
CA LYS A 264 -7.16 -19.86 6.71
C LYS A 264 -8.39 -19.17 7.27
N VAL A 265 -8.78 -18.07 6.62
CA VAL A 265 -10.13 -17.53 6.75
C VAL A 265 -10.85 -17.87 5.45
N PRO A 266 -11.61 -18.99 5.38
CA PRO A 266 -12.04 -19.61 4.12
C PRO A 266 -12.74 -18.65 3.16
N VAL A 267 -13.57 -17.74 3.69
CA VAL A 267 -14.30 -16.76 2.88
C VAL A 267 -13.37 -15.65 2.36
N ILE A 268 -12.49 -15.12 3.23
CA ILE A 268 -11.58 -14.02 2.88
C ILE A 268 -10.49 -14.53 1.95
N SER A 269 -9.88 -15.67 2.24
CA SER A 269 -8.85 -16.27 1.38
C SER A 269 -9.41 -16.62 0.00
N LYS A 270 -10.64 -17.14 -0.08
CA LYS A 270 -11.31 -17.41 -1.37
C LYS A 270 -11.59 -16.11 -2.14
N MET A 271 -12.01 -15.06 -1.44
CA MET A 271 -12.24 -13.74 -2.04
C MET A 271 -10.93 -13.13 -2.56
N LEU A 272 -9.86 -13.16 -1.77
CA LEU A 272 -8.54 -12.66 -2.16
C LEU A 272 -7.96 -13.45 -3.32
N HIS A 273 -8.02 -14.77 -3.26
CA HIS A 273 -7.61 -15.63 -4.38
C HIS A 273 -8.38 -15.28 -5.66
N HIS A 274 -9.69 -15.09 -5.57
CA HIS A 274 -10.51 -14.70 -6.73
C HIS A 274 -10.16 -13.29 -7.27
N MET A 275 -9.77 -12.37 -6.40
CA MET A 275 -9.45 -10.98 -6.78
C MET A 275 -8.01 -10.81 -7.27
N LEU A 276 -7.06 -11.55 -6.72
CA LEU A 276 -5.62 -11.40 -6.95
C LEU A 276 -5.00 -12.59 -7.68
N GLY A 277 -5.71 -13.73 -7.75
CA GLY A 277 -5.18 -14.96 -8.32
C GLY A 277 -4.16 -15.69 -7.43
N VAL A 278 -3.91 -15.21 -6.21
CA VAL A 278 -2.86 -15.72 -5.31
C VAL A 278 -3.36 -15.90 -3.88
N SER A 279 -2.73 -16.80 -3.12
CA SER A 279 -2.98 -16.95 -1.68
C SER A 279 -2.29 -15.85 -0.86
N ASP A 280 -2.75 -15.61 0.37
CA ASP A 280 -2.18 -14.60 1.27
C ASP A 280 -0.67 -14.80 1.51
N ARG A 281 -0.22 -16.06 1.59
CA ARG A 281 1.21 -16.40 1.76
C ARG A 281 2.01 -16.12 0.50
N ASP A 282 1.43 -16.41 -0.66
CA ASP A 282 2.07 -16.17 -1.95
C ASP A 282 2.20 -14.66 -2.22
N ILE A 283 1.23 -13.85 -1.76
CA ILE A 283 1.31 -12.39 -1.87
C ILE A 283 2.55 -11.84 -1.17
N THR A 284 2.85 -12.29 0.06
CA THR A 284 4.02 -11.80 0.79
C THR A 284 5.33 -12.30 0.22
N ALA A 285 5.38 -13.54 -0.25
CA ALA A 285 6.54 -14.07 -0.97
C ALA A 285 6.76 -13.27 -2.27
N THR A 286 5.69 -13.07 -3.03
CA THR A 286 5.71 -12.32 -4.29
C THR A 286 6.18 -10.88 -4.09
N ILE A 287 5.63 -10.13 -3.13
CA ILE A 287 5.98 -8.71 -2.94
C ILE A 287 7.40 -8.49 -2.42
N ASN A 288 7.99 -9.48 -1.74
CA ASN A 288 9.37 -9.43 -1.28
C ASN A 288 10.36 -9.93 -2.34
N SER A 289 9.89 -10.42 -3.49
CA SER A 289 10.77 -10.95 -4.53
C SER A 289 11.53 -9.83 -5.27
N PRO A 290 12.73 -10.11 -5.80
CA PRO A 290 13.45 -9.16 -6.62
C PRO A 290 12.63 -8.67 -7.84
N GLU A 291 11.86 -9.56 -8.45
CA GLU A 291 11.02 -9.28 -9.62
C GLU A 291 9.91 -8.28 -9.28
N ALA A 292 9.27 -8.41 -8.10
CA ALA A 292 8.28 -7.45 -7.64
C ALA A 292 8.91 -6.08 -7.31
N HIS A 293 10.16 -6.08 -6.83
CA HIS A 293 10.89 -4.84 -6.61
C HIS A 293 11.30 -4.14 -7.91
N ASP A 294 11.52 -4.89 -9.00
CA ASP A 294 11.85 -4.32 -10.32
C ASP A 294 10.59 -3.88 -11.08
N ALA A 295 9.42 -4.39 -10.70
CA ALA A 295 8.17 -4.12 -11.39
C ALA A 295 7.52 -2.78 -11.00
N VAL A 296 6.58 -2.33 -11.84
CA VAL A 296 5.66 -1.22 -11.55
C VAL A 296 4.24 -1.76 -11.44
N ILE A 297 3.74 -1.84 -10.22
CA ILE A 297 2.36 -2.29 -9.93
C ILE A 297 1.58 -1.10 -9.31
N PRO A 298 0.92 -0.25 -10.12
CA PRO A 298 0.43 1.06 -9.66
C PRO A 298 -0.53 1.01 -8.48
N ALA A 299 -1.18 -0.13 -8.29
CA ALA A 299 -2.15 -0.33 -7.22
C ALA A 299 -1.55 -0.95 -5.95
N ALA A 300 -0.25 -1.35 -5.93
CA ALA A 300 0.23 -2.24 -4.87
C ALA A 300 1.69 -2.07 -4.43
N ASN A 301 2.62 -1.58 -5.24
CA ASN A 301 4.04 -1.63 -4.91
C ASN A 301 4.75 -0.27 -4.83
N ILE A 302 4.07 0.75 -4.34
CA ILE A 302 4.76 1.96 -3.90
C ILE A 302 5.37 1.70 -2.53
N TYR A 303 6.63 2.12 -2.40
CA TYR A 303 7.39 2.10 -1.16
C TYR A 303 7.64 3.51 -0.70
N CYS A 304 7.48 3.76 0.59
CA CYS A 304 7.87 5.00 1.26
C CYS A 304 7.96 4.79 2.76
N SER A 305 8.55 5.74 3.47
CA SER A 305 8.53 5.77 4.93
C SER A 305 7.28 6.49 5.47
N ALA A 306 6.96 6.27 6.76
CA ALA A 306 5.89 7.02 7.44
C ALA A 306 6.22 8.52 7.50
N GLU A 307 7.49 8.87 7.58
CA GLU A 307 7.96 10.25 7.53
C GLU A 307 7.65 10.90 6.19
N GLU A 308 7.91 10.20 5.08
CA GLU A 308 7.75 10.75 3.72
C GLU A 308 6.28 10.89 3.32
N ILE A 309 5.45 9.88 3.59
CA ILE A 309 4.02 9.96 3.25
C ILE A 309 3.29 11.04 4.04
N CYS A 310 3.85 11.47 5.17
CA CYS A 310 3.31 12.51 6.02
C CYS A 310 3.79 13.92 5.61
N ARG A 311 4.67 14.06 4.61
CA ARG A 311 5.19 15.37 4.17
C ARG A 311 4.11 16.14 3.41
N ASP A 312 4.08 17.44 3.66
CA ASP A 312 3.25 18.41 2.96
C ASP A 312 4.15 19.46 2.28
N ARG A 313 3.66 20.05 1.19
CA ARG A 313 4.29 21.27 0.64
C ARG A 313 4.04 22.40 1.62
N LYS A 314 5.12 23.09 1.98
CA LYS A 314 5.03 24.35 2.71
C LYS A 314 4.53 25.47 1.81
#